data_eddeedef8d8602983bd03b2124b026c1
#
_entry.id   eddeedef8d8602983bd03b2124b026c1
#
_cell.length_a   1.000
_cell.length_b   1.000
_cell.length_c   1.000
_cell.angle_alpha   90.00
_cell.angle_beta   90.00
_cell.angle_gamma   90.00
#
_symmetry.space_group_name_H-M   'P 1'
#
loop_
_entity.id
_entity.type
_entity.pdbx_description
1 polymer ?
#
loop_
_entity_poly.entity_id
_entity_poly.type
_entity_poly.pdbx_seq_one_letter_code
_entity_poly.pdbx_strand_id
1 'polypeptide(L)'
;MFARKVEKTLVNYFQNRTDKILYVYGARQIGKTYIVNQVARDYYENIVEINFRQDINSAQVFKAVKSPDDFYLQLTAFYGNILGKYDDTLIILDDIQVYPHLLPFLKNFNLDRKYRFIVVGAIPNIDIKQNYIPMDHIVECRMFPMDFEEFLFANNVGRNVVDYLKKCYTNLEPVSEGIHRAMLDYFKKYLIVGGLPVAVDAFVNEQNIFKVREHQEYVKSLYIEDILRYENNRKRFKISSIYNSLPDHMGEKVKRIQANKVNNKKGVMLTNYMKDLDYLLASNITLGSLAVNEPVYPLLSLSAKNLIKLYYNDVGILSSILYSKNIMDILNNEKGNRLGSLYETAVATELAAHGHNLFYYDRKGIGYVDFVIDDYAEKCVLPVEVRSGNTLNLLRAILKFVNDTENVKKGISFTNKNKVMKDGNLYTFPIYMIMFI
;
A
#
# COMPACT_ATOMS: atom_id res chain seq x y z
N MET A 1 -15.64 10.46 -9.67
CA MET A 1 -15.05 9.14 -9.84
C MET A 1 -13.59 9.29 -10.20
N PHE A 2 -12.69 8.56 -9.54
CA PHE A 2 -11.25 8.67 -9.79
C PHE A 2 -10.75 7.49 -10.62
N ALA A 3 -9.91 7.76 -11.62
CA ALA A 3 -9.25 6.73 -12.40
C ALA A 3 -8.26 5.96 -11.50
N ARG A 4 -8.25 4.62 -11.60
CA ARG A 4 -7.37 3.75 -10.81
C ARG A 4 -6.55 2.84 -11.73
N LYS A 5 -5.27 2.68 -11.44
CA LYS A 5 -4.38 1.79 -12.21
C LYS A 5 -4.85 0.34 -12.19
N VAL A 6 -5.45 -0.10 -11.08
CA VAL A 6 -6.01 -1.46 -10.92
C VAL A 6 -7.14 -1.77 -11.89
N GLU A 7 -7.84 -0.75 -12.42
CA GLU A 7 -8.90 -0.91 -13.43
C GLU A 7 -8.40 -1.72 -14.64
N LYS A 8 -7.20 -1.45 -15.10
CA LYS A 8 -6.55 -2.21 -16.18
C LYS A 8 -6.45 -3.71 -15.88
N THR A 9 -6.10 -4.06 -14.64
CA THR A 9 -5.98 -5.45 -14.20
C THR A 9 -7.36 -6.12 -14.17
N LEU A 10 -8.39 -5.41 -13.69
CA LEU A 10 -9.77 -5.90 -13.66
C LEU A 10 -10.32 -6.11 -15.08
N VAL A 11 -10.13 -5.12 -15.96
CA VAL A 11 -10.53 -5.21 -17.37
C VAL A 11 -9.88 -6.42 -18.05
N ASN A 12 -8.56 -6.58 -17.89
CA ASN A 12 -7.82 -7.71 -18.45
C ASN A 12 -8.35 -9.06 -17.90
N TYR A 13 -8.65 -9.13 -16.59
CA TYR A 13 -9.20 -10.34 -15.98
C TYR A 13 -10.57 -10.70 -16.57
N PHE A 14 -11.47 -9.73 -16.72
CA PHE A 14 -12.80 -9.97 -17.29
C PHE A 14 -12.74 -10.31 -18.78
N GLN A 15 -11.93 -9.62 -19.56
CA GLN A 15 -11.77 -9.86 -20.99
C GLN A 15 -11.16 -11.22 -21.31
N ASN A 16 -10.14 -11.64 -20.55
CA ASN A 16 -9.48 -12.93 -20.75
C ASN A 16 -10.30 -14.12 -20.22
N ARG A 17 -11.44 -13.87 -19.56
CA ARG A 17 -12.33 -14.89 -18.98
C ARG A 17 -11.57 -15.98 -18.23
N THR A 18 -10.56 -15.58 -17.45
CA THR A 18 -9.73 -16.50 -16.65
C THR A 18 -10.63 -17.42 -15.80
N ASP A 19 -10.34 -18.71 -15.80
CA ASP A 19 -11.12 -19.69 -15.03
C ASP A 19 -10.90 -19.58 -13.51
N LYS A 20 -9.88 -18.86 -13.05
CA LYS A 20 -9.57 -18.68 -11.62
C LYS A 20 -10.36 -17.52 -11.01
N ILE A 21 -10.63 -17.61 -9.72
CA ILE A 21 -11.28 -16.54 -8.95
C ILE A 21 -10.27 -15.40 -8.73
N LEU A 22 -10.66 -14.17 -9.01
CA LEU A 22 -9.86 -13.00 -8.67
C LEU A 22 -10.04 -12.65 -7.20
N TYR A 23 -8.93 -12.52 -6.46
CA TYR A 23 -8.91 -12.04 -5.09
C TYR A 23 -8.29 -10.65 -5.03
N VAL A 24 -9.14 -9.62 -4.94
CA VAL A 24 -8.73 -8.21 -4.77
C VAL A 24 -8.55 -7.92 -3.29
N TYR A 25 -7.30 -7.73 -2.86
CA TYR A 25 -7.02 -7.54 -1.44
C TYR A 25 -6.20 -6.27 -1.16
N GLY A 26 -6.27 -5.80 0.07
CA GLY A 26 -5.59 -4.60 0.54
C GLY A 26 -6.29 -4.00 1.76
N ALA A 27 -5.80 -2.89 2.29
CA ALA A 27 -6.37 -2.22 3.45
C ALA A 27 -7.84 -1.83 3.25
N ARG A 28 -8.55 -1.59 4.34
CA ARG A 28 -9.94 -1.08 4.26
C ARG A 28 -9.97 0.35 3.71
N GLN A 29 -11.11 0.73 3.11
CA GLN A 29 -11.40 2.09 2.63
C GLN A 29 -10.48 2.60 1.51
N ILE A 30 -9.82 1.70 0.76
CA ILE A 30 -9.02 2.06 -0.41
C ILE A 30 -9.78 1.94 -1.75
N GLY A 31 -11.10 1.62 -1.68
CA GLY A 31 -11.99 1.58 -2.84
C GLY A 31 -12.06 0.24 -3.59
N LYS A 32 -11.68 -0.89 -2.95
CA LYS A 32 -11.69 -2.23 -3.58
C LYS A 32 -13.04 -2.61 -4.17
N THR A 33 -14.05 -2.70 -3.32
CA THR A 33 -15.42 -3.10 -3.69
C THR A 33 -16.03 -2.16 -4.72
N TYR A 34 -15.77 -0.87 -4.57
CA TYR A 34 -16.25 0.16 -5.49
C TYR A 34 -15.72 -0.07 -6.91
N ILE A 35 -14.39 -0.23 -7.09
CA ILE A 35 -13.79 -0.38 -8.42
C ILE A 35 -14.16 -1.72 -9.07
N VAL A 36 -14.25 -2.81 -8.27
CA VAL A 36 -14.71 -4.11 -8.77
C VAL A 36 -16.13 -4.02 -9.30
N ASN A 37 -17.06 -3.47 -8.52
CA ASN A 37 -18.45 -3.28 -8.94
C ASN A 37 -18.57 -2.43 -10.20
N GLN A 38 -17.78 -1.36 -10.26
CA GLN A 38 -17.80 -0.44 -11.37
C GLN A 38 -17.39 -1.10 -12.69
N VAL A 39 -16.24 -1.79 -12.68
CA VAL A 39 -15.73 -2.46 -13.89
C VAL A 39 -16.61 -3.66 -14.25
N ALA A 40 -17.13 -4.38 -13.24
CA ALA A 40 -17.96 -5.56 -13.47
C ALA A 40 -19.26 -5.26 -14.23
N ARG A 41 -19.84 -4.07 -14.08
CA ARG A 41 -21.07 -3.64 -14.77
C ARG A 41 -20.98 -3.64 -16.29
N ASP A 42 -19.77 -3.54 -16.83
CA ASP A 42 -19.54 -3.59 -18.28
C ASP A 42 -19.50 -5.02 -18.83
N TYR A 43 -19.43 -6.04 -17.94
CA TYR A 43 -19.21 -7.45 -18.30
C TYR A 43 -20.31 -8.40 -17.83
N TYR A 44 -21.11 -8.04 -16.82
CA TYR A 44 -22.12 -8.90 -16.21
C TYR A 44 -23.47 -8.19 -16.09
N GLU A 45 -24.52 -8.89 -16.48
CA GLU A 45 -25.92 -8.43 -16.35
C GLU A 45 -26.38 -8.52 -14.89
N ASN A 46 -25.96 -9.58 -14.19
CA ASN A 46 -26.36 -9.87 -12.83
C ASN A 46 -25.16 -9.80 -11.91
N ILE A 47 -25.18 -8.86 -10.97
CA ILE A 47 -24.13 -8.70 -9.96
C ILE A 47 -24.76 -8.83 -8.58
N VAL A 48 -24.29 -9.81 -7.81
CA VAL A 48 -24.67 -9.99 -6.40
C VAL A 48 -23.46 -9.69 -5.53
N GLU A 49 -23.55 -8.65 -4.72
CA GLU A 49 -22.55 -8.34 -3.70
C GLU A 49 -23.00 -8.87 -2.34
N ILE A 50 -22.18 -9.73 -1.74
CA ILE A 50 -22.38 -10.25 -0.39
C ILE A 50 -21.30 -9.66 0.51
N ASN A 51 -21.69 -8.69 1.35
CA ASN A 51 -20.80 -8.11 2.34
C ASN A 51 -20.95 -8.87 3.67
N PHE A 52 -19.95 -9.69 4.01
CA PHE A 52 -20.02 -10.55 5.21
C PHE A 52 -19.97 -9.77 6.53
N ARG A 53 -19.55 -8.51 6.55
CA ARG A 53 -19.68 -7.65 7.74
C ARG A 53 -21.11 -7.23 7.99
N GLN A 54 -21.91 -7.14 6.93
CA GLN A 54 -23.32 -6.74 6.96
C GLN A 54 -24.25 -7.92 6.68
N ASP A 55 -23.75 -9.13 6.72
CA ASP A 55 -24.39 -10.39 6.34
C ASP A 55 -25.92 -10.39 6.54
N ILE A 56 -26.64 -10.12 5.47
CA ILE A 56 -28.09 -9.94 5.40
C ILE A 56 -28.64 -9.17 6.63
N ASN A 57 -28.25 -7.90 6.76
CA ASN A 57 -28.64 -7.02 7.86
C ASN A 57 -28.33 -7.60 9.27
N SER A 58 -27.17 -8.26 9.40
CA SER A 58 -26.71 -8.90 10.65
C SER A 58 -27.50 -10.16 11.06
N ALA A 59 -28.27 -10.75 10.16
CA ALA A 59 -28.89 -12.06 10.39
C ALA A 59 -27.88 -13.21 10.41
N GLN A 60 -26.65 -12.97 10.00
CA GLN A 60 -25.52 -13.91 10.00
C GLN A 60 -25.84 -15.20 9.23
N VAL A 61 -26.49 -15.06 8.09
CA VAL A 61 -26.98 -16.16 7.26
C VAL A 61 -25.85 -17.08 6.82
N PHE A 62 -24.72 -16.50 6.39
CA PHE A 62 -23.57 -17.26 5.90
C PHE A 62 -22.62 -17.76 7.00
N LYS A 63 -22.79 -17.31 8.25
CA LYS A 63 -21.99 -17.76 9.38
C LYS A 63 -22.15 -19.26 9.66
N ALA A 64 -23.35 -19.81 9.49
CA ALA A 64 -23.68 -21.19 9.79
C ALA A 64 -23.45 -22.17 8.61
N VAL A 65 -23.06 -21.65 7.44
CA VAL A 65 -22.82 -22.46 6.23
C VAL A 65 -21.67 -23.43 6.47
N LYS A 66 -21.91 -24.73 6.18
CA LYS A 66 -20.96 -25.81 6.43
C LYS A 66 -20.44 -26.49 5.15
N SER A 67 -21.09 -26.25 4.02
CA SER A 67 -20.72 -26.84 2.74
C SER A 67 -20.97 -25.89 1.57
N PRO A 68 -20.38 -26.11 0.40
CA PRO A 68 -20.70 -25.37 -0.82
C PRO A 68 -22.19 -25.42 -1.18
N ASP A 69 -22.85 -26.55 -0.98
CA ASP A 69 -24.29 -26.72 -1.26
C ASP A 69 -25.16 -25.89 -0.31
N ASP A 70 -24.79 -25.83 0.98
CA ASP A 70 -25.41 -24.92 1.94
C ASP A 70 -25.26 -23.46 1.50
N PHE A 71 -24.08 -23.09 1.01
CA PHE A 71 -23.82 -21.76 0.49
C PHE A 71 -24.74 -21.42 -0.68
N TYR A 72 -24.83 -22.30 -1.66
CA TYR A 72 -25.71 -22.10 -2.82
C TYR A 72 -27.20 -22.07 -2.43
N LEU A 73 -27.61 -22.84 -1.42
CA LEU A 73 -28.98 -22.80 -0.92
C LEU A 73 -29.31 -21.41 -0.32
N GLN A 74 -28.44 -20.88 0.53
CA GLN A 74 -28.62 -19.54 1.08
C GLN A 74 -28.59 -18.48 -0.02
N LEU A 75 -27.62 -18.58 -0.94
CA LEU A 75 -27.52 -17.66 -2.08
C LEU A 75 -28.83 -17.64 -2.89
N THR A 76 -29.37 -18.81 -3.21
CA THR A 76 -30.63 -18.90 -3.95
C THR A 76 -31.82 -18.37 -3.16
N ALA A 77 -31.87 -18.66 -1.87
CA ALA A 77 -32.98 -18.20 -1.03
C ALA A 77 -33.06 -16.67 -0.93
N PHE A 78 -31.91 -15.98 -0.86
CA PHE A 78 -31.87 -14.52 -0.67
C PHE A 78 -31.71 -13.72 -1.97
N TYR A 79 -31.10 -14.30 -3.01
CA TYR A 79 -30.76 -13.60 -4.25
C TYR A 79 -31.31 -14.29 -5.51
N GLY A 80 -32.15 -15.32 -5.36
CA GLY A 80 -32.61 -16.14 -6.47
C GLY A 80 -33.27 -15.38 -7.62
N ASN A 81 -33.87 -14.24 -7.34
CA ASN A 81 -34.48 -13.34 -8.34
C ASN A 81 -33.44 -12.59 -9.21
N ILE A 82 -32.15 -12.55 -8.79
CA ILE A 82 -31.08 -11.88 -9.53
C ILE A 82 -30.16 -12.90 -10.21
N LEU A 83 -30.15 -14.15 -9.71
CA LEU A 83 -29.25 -15.18 -10.19
C LEU A 83 -29.65 -15.65 -11.60
N GLY A 84 -28.69 -15.60 -12.51
CA GLY A 84 -28.81 -16.10 -13.88
C GLY A 84 -27.86 -17.29 -14.12
N LYS A 85 -27.14 -17.27 -15.24
CA LYS A 85 -26.21 -18.32 -15.65
C LYS A 85 -24.76 -17.97 -15.28
N TYR A 86 -23.85 -18.90 -15.47
CA TYR A 86 -22.42 -18.77 -15.19
C TYR A 86 -21.76 -17.54 -15.88
N ASP A 87 -22.11 -17.29 -17.14
CA ASP A 87 -21.46 -16.25 -17.92
C ASP A 87 -22.09 -14.87 -17.76
N ASP A 88 -23.28 -14.77 -17.17
CA ASP A 88 -24.01 -13.53 -16.97
C ASP A 88 -24.08 -13.06 -15.51
N THR A 89 -23.67 -13.92 -14.57
CA THR A 89 -23.81 -13.68 -13.14
C THR A 89 -22.46 -13.67 -12.42
N LEU A 90 -22.16 -12.54 -11.76
CA LEU A 90 -21.00 -12.38 -10.91
C LEU A 90 -21.41 -12.26 -9.44
N ILE A 91 -20.81 -13.10 -8.60
CA ILE A 91 -20.93 -13.04 -7.14
C ILE A 91 -19.67 -12.39 -6.56
N ILE A 92 -19.82 -11.25 -5.90
CA ILE A 92 -18.75 -10.55 -5.20
C ILE A 92 -18.83 -10.90 -3.71
N LEU A 93 -17.81 -11.60 -3.21
CA LEU A 93 -17.68 -11.98 -1.81
C LEU A 93 -16.82 -10.92 -1.10
N ASP A 94 -17.46 -9.94 -0.46
CA ASP A 94 -16.76 -8.84 0.19
C ASP A 94 -16.52 -9.11 1.68
N ASP A 95 -15.31 -8.79 2.15
CA ASP A 95 -14.84 -9.04 3.52
C ASP A 95 -14.94 -10.52 3.95
N ILE A 96 -14.63 -11.49 3.04
CA ILE A 96 -14.72 -12.94 3.31
C ILE A 96 -13.93 -13.39 4.55
N GLN A 97 -12.90 -12.64 4.96
CA GLN A 97 -12.14 -12.90 6.17
C GLN A 97 -12.97 -12.83 7.46
N VAL A 98 -14.19 -12.29 7.42
CA VAL A 98 -15.13 -12.33 8.55
C VAL A 98 -15.61 -13.76 8.80
N TYR A 99 -15.72 -14.57 7.74
CA TYR A 99 -16.08 -15.98 7.79
C TYR A 99 -15.01 -16.86 7.14
N PRO A 100 -13.83 -17.04 7.81
CA PRO A 100 -12.68 -17.74 7.23
C PRO A 100 -12.98 -19.18 6.81
N HIS A 101 -14.00 -19.84 7.40
CA HIS A 101 -14.42 -21.19 7.07
C HIS A 101 -14.99 -21.33 5.64
N LEU A 102 -15.33 -20.20 4.99
CA LEU A 102 -15.77 -20.19 3.58
C LEU A 102 -14.59 -20.22 2.58
N LEU A 103 -13.37 -19.86 3.01
CA LEU A 103 -12.21 -19.81 2.11
C LEU A 103 -11.90 -21.15 1.39
N PRO A 104 -11.97 -22.32 2.05
CA PRO A 104 -11.78 -23.60 1.37
C PRO A 104 -12.81 -23.86 0.26
N PHE A 105 -14.01 -23.28 0.36
CA PHE A 105 -15.08 -23.48 -0.62
C PHE A 105 -14.81 -22.76 -1.95
N LEU A 106 -13.88 -21.83 -2.00
CA LEU A 106 -13.48 -21.12 -3.24
C LEU A 106 -13.03 -22.13 -4.33
N LYS A 107 -12.38 -23.22 -3.93
CA LYS A 107 -12.06 -24.30 -4.87
C LYS A 107 -13.31 -24.89 -5.53
N ASN A 108 -14.33 -25.21 -4.73
CA ASN A 108 -15.59 -25.77 -5.23
C ASN A 108 -16.33 -24.74 -6.09
N PHE A 109 -16.44 -23.50 -5.64
CA PHE A 109 -17.07 -22.43 -6.42
C PHE A 109 -16.43 -22.23 -7.79
N ASN A 110 -15.10 -22.40 -7.86
CA ASN A 110 -14.38 -22.33 -9.13
C ASN A 110 -14.64 -23.54 -10.04
N LEU A 111 -14.69 -24.74 -9.47
CA LEU A 111 -14.88 -26.01 -10.23
C LEU A 111 -16.32 -26.24 -10.65
N ASP A 112 -17.30 -25.86 -9.82
CA ASP A 112 -18.73 -26.11 -10.05
C ASP A 112 -19.29 -25.29 -11.22
N ARG A 113 -18.66 -24.15 -11.56
CA ARG A 113 -19.05 -23.24 -12.66
C ARG A 113 -20.55 -22.88 -12.65
N LYS A 114 -21.13 -22.72 -11.46
CA LYS A 114 -22.52 -22.27 -11.32
C LYS A 114 -22.63 -20.76 -11.55
N TYR A 115 -21.68 -20.01 -11.00
CA TYR A 115 -21.57 -18.56 -11.12
C TYR A 115 -20.10 -18.14 -11.17
N ARG A 116 -19.81 -16.96 -11.67
CA ARG A 116 -18.49 -16.34 -11.53
C ARG A 116 -18.34 -15.73 -10.14
N PHE A 117 -17.16 -15.85 -9.57
CA PHE A 117 -16.86 -15.31 -8.25
C PHE A 117 -15.66 -14.38 -8.29
N ILE A 118 -15.76 -13.29 -7.53
CA ILE A 118 -14.64 -12.43 -7.14
C ILE A 118 -14.65 -12.32 -5.62
N VAL A 119 -13.47 -12.38 -5.04
CA VAL A 119 -13.27 -12.15 -3.60
C VAL A 119 -12.68 -10.78 -3.39
N VAL A 120 -13.23 -10.03 -2.46
CA VAL A 120 -12.72 -8.72 -2.03
C VAL A 120 -12.47 -8.76 -0.52
N GLY A 121 -11.35 -8.20 -0.07
CA GLY A 121 -11.10 -8.14 1.37
C GLY A 121 -9.65 -7.90 1.75
N ALA A 122 -9.29 -8.19 2.99
CA ALA A 122 -7.91 -8.32 3.42
C ALA A 122 -7.47 -9.78 3.29
N ILE A 123 -6.20 -10.06 3.03
CA ILE A 123 -5.71 -11.45 3.13
C ILE A 123 -5.87 -11.88 4.58
N PRO A 124 -6.61 -12.97 4.84
CA PRO A 124 -6.73 -13.53 6.19
C PRO A 124 -5.39 -14.14 6.55
N ASN A 125 -4.61 -13.40 7.30
CA ASN A 125 -3.19 -13.74 7.44
C ASN A 125 -2.84 -14.42 8.73
N ILE A 126 -3.71 -15.11 9.41
CA ILE A 126 -3.24 -15.35 10.77
C ILE A 126 -3.33 -16.76 11.24
N ASP A 127 -4.09 -17.59 10.57
CA ASP A 127 -4.06 -19.02 10.79
C ASP A 127 -4.11 -19.81 9.47
N ILE A 128 -3.09 -19.59 8.61
CA ILE A 128 -2.80 -20.45 7.43
C ILE A 128 -2.77 -21.93 7.84
N LYS A 129 -2.56 -22.23 9.10
CA LYS A 129 -2.62 -23.59 9.63
C LYS A 129 -4.05 -24.14 9.80
N GLN A 130 -5.08 -23.28 9.89
CA GLN A 130 -6.47 -23.68 10.11
C GLN A 130 -7.37 -23.47 8.89
N ASN A 131 -7.08 -22.48 8.02
CA ASN A 131 -7.91 -22.15 6.87
C ASN A 131 -7.08 -22.17 5.59
N TYR A 132 -7.21 -23.26 4.85
CA TYR A 132 -6.55 -23.44 3.55
C TYR A 132 -7.19 -22.54 2.50
N ILE A 133 -6.40 -21.64 1.92
CA ILE A 133 -6.78 -20.87 0.73
C ILE A 133 -6.31 -21.64 -0.49
N PRO A 134 -7.21 -22.00 -1.43
CA PRO A 134 -6.85 -22.79 -2.61
C PRO A 134 -6.15 -21.91 -3.67
N MET A 135 -4.88 -21.57 -3.47
CA MET A 135 -4.10 -20.65 -4.31
C MET A 135 -4.06 -21.07 -5.78
N ASP A 136 -4.16 -22.38 -6.07
CA ASP A 136 -4.20 -22.89 -7.45
C ASP A 136 -5.45 -22.42 -8.22
N HIS A 137 -6.51 -22.05 -7.52
CA HIS A 137 -7.78 -21.58 -8.06
C HIS A 137 -7.96 -20.06 -7.96
N ILE A 138 -6.94 -19.34 -7.52
CA ILE A 138 -7.00 -17.90 -7.27
C ILE A 138 -5.94 -17.15 -8.07
N VAL A 139 -6.30 -15.95 -8.53
CA VAL A 139 -5.39 -14.92 -9.03
C VAL A 139 -5.42 -13.76 -8.05
N GLU A 140 -4.29 -13.39 -7.51
CA GLU A 140 -4.18 -12.29 -6.56
C GLU A 140 -4.07 -10.94 -7.25
N CYS A 141 -4.80 -9.96 -6.73
CA CYS A 141 -4.70 -8.56 -7.13
C CYS A 141 -4.57 -7.69 -5.87
N ARG A 142 -3.36 -7.27 -5.54
CA ARG A 142 -3.11 -6.38 -4.42
C ARG A 142 -3.44 -4.95 -4.80
N MET A 143 -4.20 -4.28 -3.95
CA MET A 143 -4.60 -2.89 -4.13
C MET A 143 -4.06 -2.03 -3.00
N PHE A 144 -3.59 -0.83 -3.37
CA PHE A 144 -3.06 0.17 -2.44
C PHE A 144 -3.96 1.42 -2.41
N PRO A 145 -3.80 2.35 -1.45
CA PRO A 145 -4.29 3.71 -1.60
C PRO A 145 -3.86 4.32 -2.93
N MET A 146 -4.46 5.41 -3.36
CA MET A 146 -4.09 6.09 -4.61
C MET A 146 -2.62 6.52 -4.54
N ASP A 147 -1.85 6.19 -5.58
CA ASP A 147 -0.50 6.68 -5.75
C ASP A 147 -0.49 8.13 -6.24
N PHE A 148 0.69 8.73 -6.37
CA PHE A 148 0.79 10.14 -6.74
C PHE A 148 0.27 10.43 -8.15
N GLU A 149 0.47 9.52 -9.12
CA GLU A 149 -0.08 9.69 -10.46
C GLU A 149 -1.62 9.65 -10.46
N GLU A 150 -2.22 8.71 -9.72
CA GLU A 150 -3.67 8.63 -9.54
C GLU A 150 -4.20 9.89 -8.83
N PHE A 151 -3.46 10.42 -7.85
CA PHE A 151 -3.78 11.69 -7.19
C PHE A 151 -3.73 12.88 -8.14
N LEU A 152 -2.75 12.94 -9.06
CA LEU A 152 -2.69 13.97 -10.11
C LEU A 152 -3.90 13.90 -11.02
N PHE A 153 -4.30 12.71 -11.48
CA PHE A 153 -5.49 12.53 -12.31
C PHE A 153 -6.77 12.91 -11.58
N ALA A 154 -6.88 12.58 -10.29
CA ALA A 154 -8.01 13.02 -9.46
C ALA A 154 -8.11 14.54 -9.36
N ASN A 155 -6.99 15.25 -9.41
CA ASN A 155 -6.92 16.73 -9.45
C ASN A 155 -7.01 17.31 -10.88
N ASN A 156 -7.47 16.54 -11.86
CA ASN A 156 -7.62 16.93 -13.26
C ASN A 156 -6.31 17.34 -13.95
N VAL A 157 -5.16 16.86 -13.48
CA VAL A 157 -3.90 17.02 -14.20
C VAL A 157 -3.94 16.10 -15.44
N GLY A 158 -3.77 16.69 -16.61
CA GLY A 158 -3.87 15.95 -17.87
C GLY A 158 -2.73 14.94 -18.08
N ARG A 159 -3.02 13.84 -18.76
CA ARG A 159 -2.02 12.80 -19.12
C ARG A 159 -0.82 13.36 -19.87
N ASN A 160 -1.03 14.37 -20.71
CA ASN A 160 0.04 15.07 -21.44
C ASN A 160 1.13 15.65 -20.54
N VAL A 161 0.77 16.08 -19.30
CA VAL A 161 1.74 16.57 -18.30
C VAL A 161 2.56 15.41 -17.77
N VAL A 162 1.93 14.29 -17.44
CA VAL A 162 2.60 13.08 -16.97
C VAL A 162 3.53 12.52 -18.06
N ASP A 163 3.08 12.49 -19.31
CA ASP A 163 3.88 12.05 -20.46
C ASP A 163 5.10 12.97 -20.68
N TYR A 164 4.93 14.28 -20.54
CA TYR A 164 6.04 15.23 -20.57
C TYR A 164 7.06 14.96 -19.47
N LEU A 165 6.59 14.75 -18.23
CA LEU A 165 7.47 14.41 -17.11
C LEU A 165 8.20 13.09 -17.32
N LYS A 166 7.51 12.09 -17.88
CA LYS A 166 8.12 10.80 -18.23
C LYS A 166 9.21 10.95 -19.30
N LYS A 167 9.00 11.81 -20.29
CA LYS A 167 10.01 12.20 -21.27
C LYS A 167 11.25 12.83 -20.60
N CYS A 168 11.04 13.80 -19.70
CA CYS A 168 12.12 14.44 -18.96
C CYS A 168 12.90 13.42 -18.12
N TYR A 169 12.18 12.48 -17.46
CA TYR A 169 12.78 11.40 -16.67
C TYR A 169 13.64 10.48 -17.54
N THR A 170 13.11 10.02 -18.69
CA THR A 170 13.80 9.06 -19.56
C THR A 170 14.99 9.67 -20.28
N ASN A 171 14.83 10.92 -20.78
CA ASN A 171 15.89 11.61 -21.56
C ASN A 171 16.88 12.35 -20.69
N LEU A 172 16.70 12.38 -19.36
CA LEU A 172 17.50 13.18 -18.41
C LEU A 172 17.46 14.68 -18.74
N GLU A 173 16.29 15.19 -19.13
CA GLU A 173 16.08 16.59 -19.45
C GLU A 173 15.48 17.35 -18.24
N PRO A 174 15.90 18.60 -17.97
CA PRO A 174 15.32 19.40 -16.90
C PRO A 174 13.84 19.70 -17.19
N VAL A 175 13.03 19.67 -16.14
CA VAL A 175 11.62 20.08 -16.24
C VAL A 175 11.52 21.59 -16.33
N SER A 176 10.59 22.13 -17.12
CA SER A 176 10.33 23.56 -17.14
C SER A 176 9.97 24.06 -15.75
N GLU A 177 10.46 25.25 -15.36
CA GLU A 177 10.35 25.74 -14.00
C GLU A 177 8.88 25.91 -13.53
N GLY A 178 8.00 26.32 -14.43
CA GLY A 178 6.56 26.44 -14.13
C GLY A 178 5.92 25.09 -13.80
N ILE A 179 6.21 24.04 -14.59
CA ILE A 179 5.70 22.67 -14.36
C ILE A 179 6.34 22.10 -13.08
N HIS A 180 7.64 22.31 -12.86
CA HIS A 180 8.31 21.86 -11.65
C HIS A 180 7.63 22.40 -10.38
N ARG A 181 7.36 23.71 -10.33
CA ARG A 181 6.69 24.35 -9.18
C ARG A 181 5.29 23.78 -8.98
N ALA A 182 4.52 23.63 -10.05
CA ALA A 182 3.18 23.06 -9.98
C ALA A 182 3.21 21.61 -9.46
N MET A 183 4.11 20.77 -9.97
CA MET A 183 4.20 19.37 -9.55
C MET A 183 4.69 19.23 -8.11
N LEU A 184 5.61 20.08 -7.68
CA LEU A 184 6.07 20.10 -6.29
C LEU A 184 4.94 20.55 -5.34
N ASP A 185 4.09 21.48 -5.76
CA ASP A 185 2.91 21.90 -5.01
C ASP A 185 1.89 20.75 -4.90
N TYR A 186 1.60 20.04 -5.99
CA TYR A 186 0.76 18.84 -5.95
C TYR A 186 1.35 17.75 -5.05
N PHE A 187 2.67 17.54 -5.08
CA PHE A 187 3.30 16.55 -4.20
C PHE A 187 3.15 16.92 -2.72
N LYS A 188 3.29 18.20 -2.37
CA LYS A 188 3.02 18.68 -1.00
C LYS A 188 1.56 18.48 -0.59
N LYS A 189 0.62 18.73 -1.51
CA LYS A 189 -0.81 18.44 -1.28
C LYS A 189 -1.02 16.95 -1.06
N TYR A 190 -0.35 16.09 -1.83
CA TYR A 190 -0.39 14.65 -1.65
C TYR A 190 0.17 14.22 -0.28
N LEU A 191 1.26 14.84 0.21
CA LEU A 191 1.74 14.59 1.57
C LEU A 191 0.71 14.93 2.66
N ILE A 192 -0.16 15.90 2.41
CA ILE A 192 -1.23 16.30 3.34
C ILE A 192 -2.43 15.35 3.23
N VAL A 193 -2.90 15.11 2.02
CA VAL A 193 -4.16 14.41 1.73
C VAL A 193 -3.99 12.89 1.76
N GLY A 194 -2.85 12.39 1.26
CA GLY A 194 -2.62 10.97 1.01
C GLY A 194 -3.40 10.44 -0.20
N GLY A 195 -3.50 9.12 -0.27
CA GLY A 195 -4.17 8.38 -1.34
C GLY A 195 -5.46 7.68 -0.92
N LEU A 196 -6.01 7.94 0.27
CA LEU A 196 -7.32 7.40 0.66
C LEU A 196 -8.43 8.03 -0.19
N PRO A 197 -9.21 7.27 -0.99
CA PRO A 197 -10.18 7.85 -1.93
C PRO A 197 -11.17 8.82 -1.29
N VAL A 198 -11.63 8.54 -0.07
CA VAL A 198 -12.55 9.42 0.67
C VAL A 198 -11.90 10.76 1.07
N ALA A 199 -10.60 10.75 1.39
CA ALA A 199 -9.84 11.95 1.71
C ALA A 199 -9.52 12.76 0.44
N VAL A 200 -9.20 12.08 -0.66
CA VAL A 200 -8.98 12.70 -1.97
C VAL A 200 -10.27 13.33 -2.47
N ASP A 201 -11.42 12.68 -2.30
CA ASP A 201 -12.73 13.21 -2.67
C ASP A 201 -13.07 14.49 -1.91
N ALA A 202 -12.90 14.49 -0.59
CA ALA A 202 -13.10 15.67 0.25
C ALA A 202 -12.16 16.83 -0.15
N PHE A 203 -10.94 16.52 -0.60
CA PHE A 203 -10.00 17.53 -1.05
C PHE A 203 -10.36 18.10 -2.42
N VAL A 204 -10.68 17.25 -3.41
CA VAL A 204 -10.88 17.65 -4.80
C VAL A 204 -12.27 18.25 -5.00
N ASN A 205 -13.32 17.57 -4.52
CA ASN A 205 -14.70 17.94 -4.81
C ASN A 205 -15.29 18.91 -3.78
N GLU A 206 -14.94 18.76 -2.50
CA GLU A 206 -15.47 19.59 -1.44
C GLU A 206 -14.51 20.74 -1.04
N GLN A 207 -13.22 20.66 -1.46
CA GLN A 207 -12.16 21.63 -1.12
C GLN A 207 -12.04 21.90 0.40
N ASN A 208 -12.26 20.87 1.19
CA ASN A 208 -12.40 20.95 2.65
C ASN A 208 -11.33 20.13 3.38
N ILE A 209 -10.30 20.80 3.86
CA ILE A 209 -9.19 20.15 4.58
C ILE A 209 -9.62 19.57 5.94
N PHE A 210 -10.64 20.11 6.57
CA PHE A 210 -11.14 19.56 7.84
C PHE A 210 -11.80 18.21 7.61
N LYS A 211 -12.59 18.06 6.54
CA LYS A 211 -13.16 16.77 6.14
C LYS A 211 -12.08 15.76 5.73
N VAL A 212 -11.02 16.22 5.05
CA VAL A 212 -9.85 15.36 4.77
C VAL A 212 -9.30 14.77 6.07
N ARG A 213 -9.07 15.61 7.09
CA ARG A 213 -8.58 15.16 8.41
C ARG A 213 -9.55 14.21 9.12
N GLU A 214 -10.84 14.53 9.08
CA GLU A 214 -11.90 13.69 9.63
C GLU A 214 -11.89 12.29 8.98
N HIS A 215 -11.82 12.20 7.67
CA HIS A 215 -11.75 10.93 6.95
C HIS A 215 -10.46 10.14 7.26
N GLN A 216 -9.31 10.80 7.37
CA GLN A 216 -8.05 10.15 7.75
C GLN A 216 -8.12 9.54 9.16
N GLU A 217 -8.64 10.30 10.15
CA GLU A 217 -8.83 9.83 11.51
C GLU A 217 -9.88 8.70 11.57
N TYR A 218 -10.97 8.80 10.81
CA TYR A 218 -11.98 7.75 10.72
C TYR A 218 -11.37 6.45 10.17
N VAL A 219 -10.63 6.50 9.06
CA VAL A 219 -10.00 5.30 8.49
C VAL A 219 -8.97 4.71 9.45
N LYS A 220 -8.16 5.54 10.11
CA LYS A 220 -7.24 5.09 11.16
C LYS A 220 -7.97 4.38 12.30
N SER A 221 -9.12 4.91 12.74
CA SER A 221 -9.93 4.28 13.77
C SER A 221 -10.45 2.91 13.35
N LEU A 222 -10.85 2.74 12.08
CA LEU A 222 -11.26 1.45 11.53
C LEU A 222 -10.10 0.43 11.51
N TYR A 223 -8.88 0.86 11.22
CA TYR A 223 -7.70 -0.02 11.29
C TYR A 223 -7.42 -0.47 12.72
N ILE A 224 -7.55 0.43 13.69
CA ILE A 224 -7.42 0.09 15.11
C ILE A 224 -8.54 -0.86 15.54
N GLU A 225 -9.77 -0.63 15.10
CA GLU A 225 -10.91 -1.53 15.38
C GLU A 225 -10.65 -2.94 14.84
N ASP A 226 -10.12 -3.08 13.62
CA ASP A 226 -9.77 -4.38 13.06
C ASP A 226 -8.66 -5.08 13.86
N ILE A 227 -7.65 -4.34 14.33
CA ILE A 227 -6.64 -4.86 15.25
C ILE A 227 -7.30 -5.36 16.54
N LEU A 228 -8.26 -4.61 17.08
CA LEU A 228 -8.94 -4.96 18.34
C LEU A 228 -9.88 -6.18 18.20
N ARG A 229 -10.36 -6.48 17.01
CA ARG A 229 -11.16 -7.68 16.72
C ARG A 229 -10.33 -8.95 16.59
N TYR A 230 -9.04 -8.81 16.39
CA TYR A 230 -8.12 -9.86 15.97
C TYR A 230 -7.72 -10.72 17.15
N GLU A 231 -7.85 -11.18 18.03
CA GLU A 231 -7.39 -12.10 19.07
C GLU A 231 -7.63 -11.64 20.53
N ASN A 232 -7.06 -12.42 21.46
CA ASN A 232 -7.22 -12.18 22.87
C ASN A 232 -6.62 -10.84 23.33
N ASN A 233 -7.09 -10.30 24.45
CA ASN A 233 -6.80 -8.95 24.94
C ASN A 233 -5.30 -8.56 24.96
N ARG A 234 -4.39 -9.49 25.31
CA ARG A 234 -2.95 -9.17 25.40
C ARG A 234 -2.31 -8.88 24.05
N LYS A 235 -2.67 -9.63 22.99
CA LYS A 235 -2.10 -9.44 21.66
C LYS A 235 -2.61 -8.17 21.00
N ARG A 236 -3.92 -7.87 21.12
CA ARG A 236 -4.51 -6.63 20.61
C ARG A 236 -3.77 -5.39 21.09
N PHE A 237 -3.47 -5.31 22.39
CA PHE A 237 -2.75 -4.16 22.97
C PHE A 237 -1.33 -4.04 22.42
N LYS A 238 -0.63 -5.15 22.16
CA LYS A 238 0.71 -5.11 21.59
C LYS A 238 0.70 -4.60 20.16
N ILE A 239 -0.17 -5.15 19.30
CA ILE A 239 -0.30 -4.75 17.89
C ILE A 239 -0.70 -3.27 17.80
N SER A 240 -1.71 -2.85 18.58
CA SER A 240 -2.15 -1.47 18.64
C SER A 240 -1.04 -0.53 19.14
N SER A 241 -0.26 -0.95 20.15
CA SER A 241 0.89 -0.18 20.64
C SER A 241 1.97 0.00 19.58
N ILE A 242 2.28 -1.05 18.80
CA ILE A 242 3.23 -0.93 17.69
C ILE A 242 2.69 0.07 16.65
N TYR A 243 1.44 -0.11 16.21
CA TYR A 243 0.84 0.77 15.20
C TYR A 243 0.82 2.24 15.63
N ASN A 244 0.43 2.51 16.88
CA ASN A 244 0.37 3.87 17.42
C ASN A 244 1.76 4.49 17.69
N SER A 245 2.82 3.68 17.87
CA SER A 245 4.19 4.17 18.08
C SER A 245 4.94 4.50 16.79
N LEU A 246 4.37 4.22 15.61
CA LEU A 246 5.03 4.45 14.32
C LEU A 246 5.50 5.90 14.13
N PRO A 247 4.72 6.96 14.47
CA PRO A 247 5.17 8.34 14.29
C PRO A 247 6.41 8.67 15.11
N ASP A 248 6.54 8.11 16.31
CA ASP A 248 7.70 8.31 17.18
C ASP A 248 8.96 7.65 16.60
N HIS A 249 8.83 6.44 16.07
CA HIS A 249 9.94 5.75 15.40
C HIS A 249 10.37 6.45 14.12
N MET A 250 9.43 6.99 13.35
CA MET A 250 9.71 7.72 12.12
C MET A 250 10.47 9.04 12.36
N GLY A 251 10.28 9.70 13.50
CA GLY A 251 10.99 10.91 13.90
C GLY A 251 12.45 10.69 14.34
N GLU A 252 12.87 9.48 14.57
CA GLU A 252 14.20 9.12 15.06
C GLU A 252 15.25 9.06 13.94
N LYS A 253 16.54 9.22 14.32
CA LYS A 253 17.65 9.04 13.39
C LYS A 253 17.72 7.59 12.85
N VAL A 254 17.42 6.62 13.70
CA VAL A 254 17.30 5.19 13.34
C VAL A 254 15.82 4.85 13.38
N LYS A 255 15.18 4.84 12.24
CA LYS A 255 13.72 4.66 12.06
C LYS A 255 13.26 3.20 12.21
N ARG A 256 14.00 2.35 12.90
CA ARG A 256 13.64 0.95 13.17
C ARG A 256 12.67 0.84 14.32
N ILE A 257 11.80 -0.17 14.26
CA ILE A 257 10.98 -0.53 15.41
C ILE A 257 11.88 -1.00 16.55
N GLN A 258 11.78 -0.33 17.67
CA GLN A 258 12.54 -0.63 18.89
C GLN A 258 11.59 -1.22 19.94
N ALA A 259 11.79 -2.49 20.28
CA ALA A 259 10.92 -3.23 21.20
C ALA A 259 10.76 -2.57 22.58
N ASN A 260 11.80 -1.90 23.09
CA ASN A 260 11.77 -1.16 24.36
C ASN A 260 10.85 0.07 24.32
N LYS A 261 10.65 0.69 23.14
CA LYS A 261 9.76 1.85 22.96
C LYS A 261 8.30 1.44 22.82
N VAL A 262 8.02 0.24 22.28
CA VAL A 262 6.64 -0.25 22.10
C VAL A 262 5.88 -0.34 23.42
N ASN A 263 6.53 -0.80 24.51
CA ASN A 263 5.88 -1.01 25.82
C ASN A 263 6.65 -0.35 26.97
N ASN A 264 7.57 0.56 26.72
CA ASN A 264 8.41 1.21 27.73
C ASN A 264 9.11 0.23 28.69
N LYS A 265 9.47 -0.98 28.21
CA LYS A 265 10.13 -2.02 28.99
C LYS A 265 11.55 -2.25 28.46
N LYS A 266 12.54 -2.17 29.37
CA LYS A 266 13.94 -2.51 29.05
C LYS A 266 14.11 -4.02 28.88
N GLY A 267 15.06 -4.45 28.03
CA GLY A 267 15.43 -5.87 27.86
C GLY A 267 14.50 -6.70 26.99
N VAL A 268 13.49 -6.10 26.34
CA VAL A 268 12.59 -6.81 25.42
C VAL A 268 13.22 -6.86 24.04
N MET A 269 13.28 -8.06 23.43
CA MET A 269 13.75 -8.24 22.06
C MET A 269 12.62 -8.13 21.03
N LEU A 270 12.93 -7.64 19.83
CA LEU A 270 11.94 -7.51 18.75
C LEU A 270 11.36 -8.86 18.31
N THR A 271 12.12 -9.94 18.48
CA THR A 271 11.66 -11.31 18.21
C THR A 271 10.37 -11.69 18.96
N ASN A 272 10.10 -11.06 20.11
CA ASN A 272 8.87 -11.27 20.89
C ASN A 272 7.64 -10.63 20.24
N TYR A 273 7.83 -9.81 19.21
CA TYR A 273 6.77 -9.09 18.48
C TYR A 273 6.63 -9.53 17.02
N MET A 274 7.38 -10.55 16.56
CA MET A 274 7.38 -10.93 15.14
C MET A 274 5.98 -11.27 14.63
N LYS A 275 5.19 -12.05 15.37
CA LYS A 275 3.81 -12.37 15.00
C LYS A 275 2.91 -11.14 14.95
N ASP A 276 3.13 -10.17 15.83
CA ASP A 276 2.39 -8.92 15.89
C ASP A 276 2.76 -8.02 14.69
N LEU A 277 4.03 -8.03 14.29
CA LEU A 277 4.53 -7.35 13.08
C LEU A 277 3.99 -8.03 11.81
N ASP A 278 4.02 -9.36 11.74
CA ASP A 278 3.47 -10.13 10.62
C ASP A 278 1.98 -9.79 10.40
N TYR A 279 1.22 -9.64 11.49
CA TYR A 279 -0.17 -9.18 11.39
C TYR A 279 -0.30 -7.81 10.74
N LEU A 280 0.46 -6.81 11.22
CA LEU A 280 0.42 -5.44 10.68
C LEU A 280 0.78 -5.39 9.20
N LEU A 281 1.76 -6.18 8.78
CA LEU A 281 2.18 -6.25 7.38
C LEU A 281 1.10 -6.90 6.50
N ALA A 282 0.56 -7.99 6.96
CA ALA A 282 -0.38 -8.76 6.19
C ALA A 282 -1.79 -8.14 6.13
N SER A 283 -2.20 -7.39 7.16
CA SER A 283 -3.41 -6.58 7.11
C SER A 283 -3.35 -5.41 6.10
N ASN A 284 -2.16 -5.18 5.51
CA ASN A 284 -1.89 -4.10 4.55
C ASN A 284 -2.11 -2.67 5.10
N ILE A 285 -2.21 -2.52 6.42
CA ILE A 285 -2.30 -1.20 7.06
C ILE A 285 -0.92 -0.57 7.33
N THR A 286 0.13 -1.38 7.20
CA THR A 286 1.52 -0.92 7.24
C THR A 286 2.35 -1.54 6.12
N LEU A 287 3.46 -0.88 5.80
CA LEU A 287 4.47 -1.35 4.87
C LEU A 287 5.76 -1.61 5.64
N GLY A 288 6.37 -2.76 5.43
CA GLY A 288 7.62 -3.14 6.07
C GLY A 288 8.81 -2.95 5.15
N SER A 289 9.90 -2.39 5.68
CA SER A 289 11.20 -2.33 5.03
C SER A 289 12.22 -3.07 5.88
N LEU A 290 12.81 -4.14 5.34
CA LEU A 290 13.75 -5.00 6.05
C LEU A 290 15.20 -4.55 5.83
N ALA A 291 16.04 -4.66 6.85
CA ALA A 291 17.46 -4.41 6.68
C ALA A 291 18.10 -5.47 5.78
N VAL A 292 18.99 -5.06 4.88
CA VAL A 292 19.85 -5.97 4.13
C VAL A 292 21.29 -5.82 4.62
N ASN A 293 21.97 -6.95 4.86
CA ASN A 293 23.35 -6.97 5.27
C ASN A 293 24.29 -6.87 4.05
N GLU A 294 23.91 -7.53 2.98
CA GLU A 294 24.65 -7.57 1.71
C GLU A 294 23.67 -7.23 0.58
N PRO A 295 23.94 -6.18 -0.20
CA PRO A 295 23.06 -5.74 -1.27
C PRO A 295 23.28 -6.57 -2.54
N VAL A 296 22.86 -7.83 -2.50
CA VAL A 296 22.95 -8.79 -3.60
C VAL A 296 21.55 -9.16 -4.09
N TYR A 297 21.33 -9.15 -5.37
CA TYR A 297 20.07 -9.57 -6.00
C TYR A 297 19.91 -11.11 -5.94
N PRO A 298 18.75 -11.67 -5.56
CA PRO A 298 17.57 -10.98 -5.03
C PRO A 298 17.69 -10.69 -3.52
N LEU A 299 17.28 -9.49 -3.10
CA LEU A 299 17.45 -8.96 -1.75
C LEU A 299 16.75 -9.77 -0.65
N LEU A 300 15.61 -10.41 -0.96
CA LEU A 300 14.81 -11.12 0.04
C LEU A 300 15.57 -12.24 0.75
N SER A 301 16.48 -12.90 0.04
CA SER A 301 17.28 -14.02 0.56
C SER A 301 18.25 -13.62 1.67
N LEU A 302 18.66 -12.35 1.71
CA LEU A 302 19.70 -11.81 2.59
C LEU A 302 19.18 -10.78 3.59
N SER A 303 17.86 -10.69 3.75
CA SER A 303 17.23 -9.72 4.64
C SER A 303 17.25 -10.15 6.11
N ALA A 304 17.50 -9.20 7.01
CA ALA A 304 17.47 -9.41 8.45
C ALA A 304 16.05 -9.15 9.00
N LYS A 305 15.27 -10.21 9.19
CA LYS A 305 13.86 -10.12 9.65
C LYS A 305 13.67 -9.42 10.99
N ASN A 306 14.70 -9.38 11.85
CA ASN A 306 14.65 -8.72 13.15
C ASN A 306 15.03 -7.22 13.12
N LEU A 307 15.34 -6.68 11.95
CA LEU A 307 15.66 -5.27 11.74
C LEU A 307 14.68 -4.69 10.73
N ILE A 308 13.54 -4.22 11.22
CA ILE A 308 12.44 -3.74 10.39
C ILE A 308 12.11 -2.28 10.68
N LYS A 309 11.84 -1.51 9.62
CA LYS A 309 11.10 -0.25 9.66
C LYS A 309 9.66 -0.51 9.24
N LEU A 310 8.73 0.19 9.83
CA LEU A 310 7.32 0.19 9.42
C LEU A 310 6.90 1.60 8.99
N TYR A 311 6.17 1.67 7.91
CA TYR A 311 5.50 2.87 7.41
C TYR A 311 3.98 2.66 7.47
N TYR A 312 3.21 3.73 7.63
CA TYR A 312 1.79 3.67 7.34
C TYR A 312 1.59 3.39 5.85
N ASN A 313 0.52 2.69 5.52
CA ASN A 313 0.15 2.41 4.13
C ASN A 313 -0.31 3.65 3.34
N ASP A 314 -0.50 4.77 4.03
CA ASP A 314 -0.92 6.05 3.47
C ASP A 314 -0.22 7.21 4.17
N VAL A 315 0.36 8.13 3.38
CA VAL A 315 1.10 9.29 3.92
C VAL A 315 0.16 10.30 4.59
N GLY A 316 -1.08 10.41 4.15
CA GLY A 316 -2.08 11.29 4.74
C GLY A 316 -2.42 10.90 6.17
N ILE A 317 -2.44 9.60 6.51
CA ILE A 317 -2.62 9.13 7.89
C ILE A 317 -1.45 9.61 8.77
N LEU A 318 -0.20 9.48 8.31
CA LEU A 318 0.96 9.99 9.05
C LEU A 318 0.90 11.50 9.18
N SER A 319 0.52 12.20 8.12
CA SER A 319 0.36 13.66 8.10
C SER A 319 -0.71 14.13 9.10
N SER A 320 -1.86 13.43 9.20
CA SER A 320 -2.90 13.79 10.17
C SER A 320 -2.43 13.71 11.63
N ILE A 321 -1.51 12.79 11.91
CA ILE A 321 -0.94 12.63 13.25
C ILE A 321 0.13 13.69 13.54
N LEU A 322 1.10 13.87 12.64
CA LEU A 322 2.26 14.75 12.85
C LEU A 322 1.93 16.24 12.69
N TYR A 323 0.99 16.56 11.81
CA TYR A 323 0.64 17.93 11.40
C TYR A 323 -0.87 18.19 11.50
N SER A 324 -1.53 17.64 12.51
CA SER A 324 -2.98 17.73 12.70
C SER A 324 -3.51 19.18 12.69
N LYS A 325 -2.76 20.13 13.26
CA LYS A 325 -3.16 21.55 13.40
C LYS A 325 -2.41 22.51 12.50
N ASN A 326 -1.28 22.12 11.92
CA ASN A 326 -0.42 23.02 11.15
C ASN A 326 0.09 22.42 9.83
N ILE A 327 -0.80 22.42 8.84
CA ILE A 327 -0.46 21.97 7.48
C ILE A 327 0.49 22.95 6.76
N MET A 328 0.58 24.20 7.21
CA MET A 328 1.42 25.22 6.60
C MET A 328 2.90 24.88 6.65
N ASP A 329 3.34 24.16 7.69
CA ASP A 329 4.72 23.68 7.82
C ASP A 329 5.10 22.76 6.63
N ILE A 330 4.14 21.92 6.15
CA ILE A 330 4.34 21.05 4.98
C ILE A 330 4.43 21.91 3.71
N LEU A 331 3.50 22.83 3.53
CA LEU A 331 3.43 23.70 2.34
C LEU A 331 4.67 24.60 2.23
N ASN A 332 5.16 25.11 3.35
CA ASN A 332 6.34 25.97 3.42
C ASN A 332 7.67 25.21 3.43
N ASN A 333 7.66 23.88 3.41
CA ASN A 333 8.85 23.04 3.54
C ASN A 333 9.68 23.38 4.80
N GLU A 334 9.04 23.54 5.93
CA GLU A 334 9.76 23.77 7.18
C GLU A 334 10.70 22.62 7.49
N LYS A 335 11.95 22.94 7.78
CA LYS A 335 13.01 21.95 8.00
C LYS A 335 12.74 21.17 9.29
N GLY A 336 12.77 19.83 9.19
CA GLY A 336 12.66 18.99 10.38
C GLY A 336 12.56 17.49 10.04
N ASN A 337 12.87 16.64 11.00
CA ASN A 337 12.79 15.18 10.86
C ASN A 337 11.36 14.70 10.54
N ARG A 338 10.34 15.41 11.03
CA ARG A 338 8.93 15.08 10.79
C ARG A 338 8.55 15.22 9.32
N LEU A 339 9.01 16.28 8.64
CA LEU A 339 8.78 16.45 7.21
C LEU A 339 9.51 15.38 6.40
N GLY A 340 10.75 15.05 6.75
CA GLY A 340 11.50 13.96 6.15
C GLY A 340 10.77 12.63 6.26
N SER A 341 10.07 12.36 7.37
CA SER A 341 9.27 11.15 7.57
C SER A 341 8.07 11.06 6.63
N LEU A 342 7.41 12.19 6.31
CA LEU A 342 6.33 12.22 5.31
C LEU A 342 6.87 11.89 3.91
N TYR A 343 7.98 12.50 3.50
CA TYR A 343 8.60 12.21 2.20
C TYR A 343 9.01 10.74 2.07
N GLU A 344 9.63 10.19 3.11
CA GLU A 344 10.04 8.78 3.12
C GLU A 344 8.82 7.84 3.11
N THR A 345 7.74 8.17 3.84
CA THR A 345 6.49 7.39 3.80
C THR A 345 5.83 7.47 2.42
N ALA A 346 5.78 8.64 1.78
CA ALA A 346 5.25 8.77 0.43
C ALA A 346 6.05 7.92 -0.57
N VAL A 347 7.38 7.93 -0.49
CA VAL A 347 8.22 7.07 -1.35
C VAL A 347 8.00 5.60 -1.04
N ALA A 348 7.85 5.20 0.23
CA ALA A 348 7.54 3.83 0.59
C ALA A 348 6.20 3.36 0.00
N THR A 349 5.16 4.21 0.03
CA THR A 349 3.85 3.90 -0.54
C THR A 349 3.90 3.80 -2.06
N GLU A 350 4.61 4.68 -2.75
CA GLU A 350 4.82 4.63 -4.20
C GLU A 350 5.53 3.34 -4.63
N LEU A 351 6.69 3.05 -4.04
CA LEU A 351 7.47 1.85 -4.36
C LEU A 351 6.66 0.57 -4.12
N ALA A 352 5.91 0.50 -3.01
CA ALA A 352 5.06 -0.65 -2.71
C ALA A 352 3.89 -0.78 -3.70
N ALA A 353 3.25 0.34 -4.08
CA ALA A 353 2.16 0.36 -5.07
C ALA A 353 2.64 -0.07 -6.46
N HIS A 354 3.90 0.17 -6.79
CA HIS A 354 4.55 -0.27 -8.03
C HIS A 354 5.11 -1.71 -7.96
N GLY A 355 4.86 -2.43 -6.87
CA GLY A 355 5.18 -3.86 -6.74
C GLY A 355 6.56 -4.16 -6.18
N HIS A 356 7.29 -3.16 -5.69
CA HIS A 356 8.61 -3.38 -5.09
C HIS A 356 8.50 -3.84 -3.64
N ASN A 357 9.30 -4.84 -3.27
CA ASN A 357 9.60 -5.15 -1.88
C ASN A 357 10.56 -4.10 -1.33
N LEU A 358 10.28 -3.62 -0.12
CA LEU A 358 11.05 -2.55 0.48
C LEU A 358 12.16 -3.13 1.36
N PHE A 359 13.38 -2.69 1.11
CA PHE A 359 14.54 -2.94 1.97
C PHE A 359 15.24 -1.62 2.26
N TYR A 360 16.15 -1.62 3.23
CA TYR A 360 17.05 -0.51 3.53
C TYR A 360 18.43 -1.03 3.90
N TYR A 361 19.42 -0.16 3.79
CA TYR A 361 20.80 -0.49 4.15
C TYR A 361 21.31 0.41 5.26
N ASP A 362 21.96 -0.19 6.28
CA ASP A 362 22.54 0.56 7.39
C ASP A 362 23.75 -0.20 7.91
N ARG A 363 24.94 0.21 7.51
CA ARG A 363 26.20 -0.40 7.92
C ARG A 363 27.20 0.65 8.37
N LYS A 364 27.80 0.39 9.54
CA LYS A 364 28.87 1.24 10.08
C LYS A 364 30.02 1.31 9.07
N GLY A 365 30.48 2.55 8.75
CA GLY A 365 31.57 2.80 7.81
C GLY A 365 31.16 3.04 6.35
N ILE A 366 30.03 2.52 5.89
CA ILE A 366 29.48 2.81 4.56
C ILE A 366 28.43 3.90 4.66
N GLY A 367 27.48 3.76 5.58
CA GLY A 367 26.42 4.72 5.82
C GLY A 367 25.04 4.09 5.77
N TYR A 368 24.04 4.91 5.53
CA TYR A 368 22.62 4.60 5.54
C TYR A 368 22.02 4.95 4.19
N VAL A 369 21.21 4.05 3.62
CA VAL A 369 20.41 4.27 2.40
C VAL A 369 18.95 4.00 2.73
N ASP A 370 18.07 4.96 2.41
CA ASP A 370 16.66 4.96 2.82
C ASP A 370 15.92 3.73 2.31
N PHE A 371 16.04 3.43 1.01
CA PHE A 371 15.48 2.26 0.37
C PHE A 371 16.48 1.57 -0.54
N VAL A 372 16.36 0.28 -0.60
CA VAL A 372 17.06 -0.58 -1.55
C VAL A 372 16.02 -1.53 -2.13
N ILE A 373 15.90 -1.60 -3.44
CA ILE A 373 14.91 -2.44 -4.13
C ILE A 373 15.56 -3.31 -5.20
N ASP A 374 14.89 -4.38 -5.58
CA ASP A 374 15.30 -5.20 -6.72
C ASP A 374 14.92 -4.51 -8.04
N ASP A 375 15.89 -4.30 -8.93
CA ASP A 375 15.67 -3.99 -10.35
C ASP A 375 15.57 -5.33 -11.09
N TYR A 376 14.34 -5.80 -11.31
CA TYR A 376 14.10 -7.09 -11.96
C TYR A 376 14.54 -7.14 -13.43
N ALA A 377 14.49 -5.99 -14.12
CA ALA A 377 14.90 -5.90 -15.52
C ALA A 377 16.41 -6.06 -15.69
N GLU A 378 17.18 -5.38 -14.83
CA GLU A 378 18.63 -5.38 -14.85
C GLU A 378 19.26 -6.49 -13.97
N LYS A 379 18.42 -7.22 -13.21
CA LYS A 379 18.83 -8.24 -12.22
C LYS A 379 19.92 -7.72 -11.28
N CYS A 380 19.72 -6.51 -10.76
CA CYS A 380 20.64 -5.84 -9.87
C CYS A 380 19.89 -5.13 -8.74
N VAL A 381 20.64 -4.53 -7.83
CA VAL A 381 20.11 -3.79 -6.71
C VAL A 381 20.07 -2.30 -7.05
N LEU A 382 18.94 -1.65 -6.76
CA LEU A 382 18.71 -0.22 -6.97
C LEU A 382 18.55 0.50 -5.63
N PRO A 383 19.57 1.25 -5.16
CA PRO A 383 19.43 2.13 -4.00
C PRO A 383 18.66 3.40 -4.35
N VAL A 384 17.77 3.81 -3.45
CA VAL A 384 16.94 5.01 -3.56
C VAL A 384 17.09 5.85 -2.29
N GLU A 385 17.46 7.12 -2.46
CA GLU A 385 17.65 8.09 -1.39
C GLU A 385 16.63 9.22 -1.49
N VAL A 386 16.03 9.59 -0.36
CA VAL A 386 14.97 10.60 -0.28
C VAL A 386 15.46 11.84 0.46
N ARG A 387 15.39 13.00 -0.19
CA ARG A 387 15.87 14.25 0.38
C ARG A 387 14.80 15.30 0.46
N SER A 388 14.37 15.61 1.65
CA SER A 388 13.48 16.75 1.92
C SER A 388 14.22 18.09 2.10
N GLY A 389 15.57 18.11 2.05
CA GLY A 389 16.38 19.31 2.29
C GLY A 389 17.82 19.25 1.74
N ASN A 390 18.66 20.25 2.08
CA ASN A 390 20.05 20.41 1.61
C ASN A 390 21.06 19.59 2.44
N THR A 391 20.98 18.28 2.49
CA THR A 391 21.93 17.46 3.25
C THR A 391 22.98 16.82 2.33
N LEU A 392 24.18 17.44 2.28
CA LEU A 392 25.34 16.95 1.53
C LEU A 392 25.83 15.57 2.03
N ASN A 393 25.62 15.27 3.31
CA ASN A 393 26.09 14.01 3.91
C ASN A 393 25.34 12.78 3.41
N LEU A 394 24.06 12.90 3.05
CA LEU A 394 23.27 11.80 2.51
C LEU A 394 23.74 11.39 1.11
N LEU A 395 24.19 12.37 0.28
CA LEU A 395 24.80 12.06 -1.04
C LEU A 395 26.03 11.18 -0.91
N ARG A 396 26.86 11.40 0.12
CA ARG A 396 28.07 10.61 0.30
C ARG A 396 27.77 9.15 0.57
N ALA A 397 26.72 8.87 1.33
CA ALA A 397 26.34 7.50 1.67
C ALA A 397 25.90 6.70 0.41
N ILE A 398 24.96 7.27 -0.37
CA ILE A 398 24.49 6.60 -1.59
C ILE A 398 25.58 6.53 -2.66
N LEU A 399 26.41 7.57 -2.86
CA LEU A 399 27.54 7.51 -3.78
C LEU A 399 28.52 6.42 -3.39
N LYS A 400 28.87 6.33 -2.11
CA LYS A 400 29.75 5.28 -1.61
C LYS A 400 29.13 3.90 -1.82
N PHE A 401 27.84 3.75 -1.51
CA PHE A 401 27.11 2.51 -1.72
C PHE A 401 27.14 2.07 -3.20
N VAL A 402 26.89 3.01 -4.12
CA VAL A 402 26.88 2.73 -5.57
C VAL A 402 28.28 2.38 -6.08
N ASN A 403 29.33 3.04 -5.59
CA ASN A 403 30.69 2.83 -6.06
C ASN A 403 31.38 1.60 -5.44
N ASP A 404 31.05 1.29 -4.18
CA ASP A 404 31.73 0.22 -3.42
C ASP A 404 31.01 -1.13 -3.52
N THR A 405 29.86 -1.22 -4.23
CA THR A 405 29.02 -2.43 -4.29
C THR A 405 28.95 -2.98 -5.73
N GLU A 406 29.50 -4.14 -5.98
CA GLU A 406 29.57 -4.76 -7.33
C GLU A 406 28.20 -4.99 -7.98
N ASN A 407 27.16 -5.28 -7.18
CA ASN A 407 25.80 -5.56 -7.68
C ASN A 407 24.93 -4.32 -7.86
N VAL A 408 25.51 -3.12 -7.77
CA VAL A 408 24.82 -1.85 -7.93
C VAL A 408 25.32 -1.15 -9.18
N LYS A 409 24.49 -1.11 -10.23
CA LYS A 409 24.84 -0.44 -11.49
C LYS A 409 24.54 1.04 -11.49
N LYS A 410 23.52 1.43 -10.74
CA LYS A 410 23.03 2.82 -10.63
C LYS A 410 22.37 3.06 -9.27
N GLY A 411 22.25 4.31 -8.89
CA GLY A 411 21.45 4.74 -7.73
C GLY A 411 20.57 5.92 -8.08
N ILE A 412 19.49 6.13 -7.34
CA ILE A 412 18.57 7.24 -7.57
C ILE A 412 18.46 8.08 -6.29
N SER A 413 18.54 9.39 -6.45
CA SER A 413 18.32 10.37 -5.39
C SER A 413 17.17 11.30 -5.76
N PHE A 414 16.17 11.40 -4.90
CA PHE A 414 15.05 12.32 -5.05
C PHE A 414 15.25 13.59 -4.25
N THR A 415 14.87 14.75 -4.81
CA THR A 415 15.04 16.07 -4.21
C THR A 415 13.87 16.99 -4.52
N ASN A 416 13.67 18.03 -3.70
CA ASN A 416 12.68 19.08 -3.97
C ASN A 416 13.16 20.14 -5.00
N LYS A 417 14.39 20.01 -5.50
CA LYS A 417 14.93 20.94 -6.50
C LYS A 417 14.59 20.45 -7.91
N ASN A 418 14.48 21.39 -8.84
CA ASN A 418 14.40 21.10 -10.27
C ASN A 418 15.75 20.60 -10.78
N LYS A 419 16.07 19.36 -10.48
CA LYS A 419 17.37 18.79 -10.79
C LYS A 419 17.18 17.43 -11.41
N VAL A 420 17.39 17.35 -12.73
CA VAL A 420 17.41 16.11 -13.49
C VAL A 420 18.83 15.97 -14.02
N MET A 421 19.62 15.06 -13.46
CA MET A 421 21.02 14.89 -13.84
C MET A 421 21.54 13.49 -13.53
N LYS A 422 22.58 13.13 -14.23
CA LYS A 422 23.42 11.96 -13.98
C LYS A 422 24.82 12.43 -13.58
N ASP A 423 25.29 11.90 -12.44
CA ASP A 423 26.65 12.14 -11.94
C ASP A 423 27.28 10.75 -11.67
N GLY A 424 28.16 10.30 -12.57
CA GLY A 424 28.61 8.91 -12.58
C GLY A 424 27.45 7.92 -12.70
N ASN A 425 27.29 7.08 -11.70
CA ASN A 425 26.19 6.11 -11.60
C ASN A 425 25.03 6.59 -10.73
N LEU A 426 25.06 7.83 -10.23
CA LEU A 426 23.96 8.41 -9.45
C LEU A 426 23.07 9.30 -10.32
N TYR A 427 21.79 8.99 -10.35
CA TYR A 427 20.74 9.77 -10.98
C TYR A 427 20.03 10.63 -9.95
N THR A 428 19.79 11.88 -10.23
CA THR A 428 19.04 12.80 -9.33
C THR A 428 17.81 13.32 -10.06
N PHE A 429 16.66 13.21 -9.41
CA PHE A 429 15.37 13.64 -9.95
C PHE A 429 14.57 14.46 -8.93
N PRO A 430 13.63 15.31 -9.40
CA PRO A 430 12.61 15.88 -8.53
C PRO A 430 11.76 14.79 -7.87
N ILE A 431 11.35 14.99 -6.62
CA ILE A 431 10.67 13.98 -5.78
C ILE A 431 9.39 13.41 -6.42
N TYR A 432 8.63 14.24 -7.13
CA TYR A 432 7.40 13.80 -7.79
C TYR A 432 7.64 12.80 -8.94
N MET A 433 8.88 12.67 -9.42
CA MET A 433 9.24 11.66 -10.42
C MET A 433 9.38 10.24 -9.86
N ILE A 434 9.20 10.04 -8.54
CA ILE A 434 9.10 8.71 -7.92
C ILE A 434 8.03 7.84 -8.60
N MET A 435 6.98 8.44 -9.13
CA MET A 435 5.90 7.75 -9.85
C MET A 435 6.37 6.98 -11.10
N PHE A 436 7.64 7.09 -11.51
CA PHE A 436 8.21 6.41 -12.68
C PHE A 436 9.16 5.25 -12.35
N ILE A 437 9.33 4.91 -11.05
CA ILE A 437 10.10 3.73 -10.63
C ILE A 437 9.24 2.48 -10.59
#